data_966175882499b8589d34483a8a278336
#
_entry.id   966175882499b8589d34483a8a278336
#
_cell.length_a   1.000
_cell.length_b   1.000
_cell.length_c   1.000
_cell.angle_alpha   90.00
_cell.angle_beta   90.00
_cell.angle_gamma   90.00
#
_symmetry.space_group_name_H-M   'P 1'
#
loop_
_entity.id
_entity.type
_entity.pdbx_description
1 polymer ?
#
loop_
_entity_poly.entity_id
_entity_poly.type
_entity_poly.pdbx_seq_one_letter_code
_entity_poly.pdbx_strand_id
1 'polypeptide(L)'
;VNKVDKIAGGEAFTCSRSLTSTFKEGDEVPGLPGWIVYETPGHALGHVVLFRESDGALIGGDMLLQHVSPNPIIEPPLEENGERPKSQLMLNDSLEKLKQLPISAVYAGHGDLIFDPDTLIEKRLASQHGRAMRVRSMLEEEPSTVFQICQKLFPHVYKKQIGLTLSETLAQFDYLLKQDLIKGENTKEGIIYFSK
;
A
#
# COMPACT_ATOMS: atom_id res chain seq x y z
N VAL A 1 12.80 6.74 23.69
CA VAL A 1 12.46 7.47 22.46
C VAL A 1 12.72 6.51 21.32
N ASN A 2 11.65 5.98 20.73
CA ASN A 2 11.75 4.96 19.69
C ASN A 2 12.38 5.54 18.41
N LYS A 3 13.27 4.76 17.78
CA LYS A 3 13.97 5.08 16.53
C LYS A 3 13.05 5.46 15.34
N VAL A 4 11.76 5.18 15.44
CA VAL A 4 10.75 5.48 14.41
C VAL A 4 10.51 6.99 14.27
N ASP A 5 10.71 7.76 15.33
CA ASP A 5 10.45 9.21 15.34
C ASP A 5 11.42 10.05 14.49
N LYS A 6 12.47 9.44 13.91
CA LYS A 6 13.51 10.15 13.14
C LYS A 6 13.41 10.01 11.62
N ILE A 7 12.52 9.16 11.09
CA ILE A 7 12.49 8.82 9.65
C ILE A 7 11.53 9.71 8.86
N ALA A 8 10.50 10.23 9.47
CA ALA A 8 9.63 11.21 8.84
C ALA A 8 10.03 12.61 9.29
N GLY A 9 10.61 13.42 8.42
CA GLY A 9 10.91 14.83 8.67
C GLY A 9 9.66 15.70 8.82
N GLY A 10 8.64 15.21 9.49
CA GLY A 10 7.43 15.86 9.91
C GLY A 10 7.16 15.52 11.37
N GLU A 11 6.47 16.37 12.09
CA GLU A 11 6.00 16.09 13.44
C GLU A 11 5.27 14.74 13.43
N ALA A 12 5.83 13.75 14.13
CA ALA A 12 5.19 12.45 14.25
C ALA A 12 3.84 12.66 14.94
N PHE A 13 2.76 12.29 14.28
CA PHE A 13 1.44 12.20 14.88
C PHE A 13 1.42 11.04 15.88
N THR A 14 2.21 11.15 16.95
CA THR A 14 2.28 10.14 17.99
C THR A 14 1.32 10.51 19.11
N CYS A 15 0.51 9.53 19.52
CA CYS A 15 -0.27 9.67 20.73
C CYS A 15 0.66 9.75 21.95
N SER A 16 0.51 10.76 22.80
CA SER A 16 1.30 10.92 24.03
C SER A 16 0.96 9.88 25.12
N ARG A 17 -0.03 9.01 24.88
CA ARG A 17 -0.47 7.98 25.81
C ARG A 17 0.10 6.61 25.44
N SER A 18 0.41 5.82 26.47
CA SER A 18 0.78 4.42 26.29
C SER A 18 -0.40 3.62 25.75
N LEU A 19 -0.12 2.65 24.88
CA LEU A 19 -1.10 1.67 24.43
C LEU A 19 -1.57 0.85 25.63
N THR A 20 -2.87 0.67 25.76
CA THR A 20 -3.48 -0.18 26.80
C THR A 20 -3.76 -1.58 26.32
N SER A 21 -3.94 -1.78 25.01
CA SER A 21 -4.17 -3.06 24.35
C SER A 21 -3.75 -2.98 22.88
N THR A 22 -3.56 -4.14 22.27
CA THR A 22 -3.34 -4.31 20.83
C THR A 22 -4.41 -5.21 20.26
N PHE A 23 -4.70 -5.06 18.97
CA PHE A 23 -5.64 -5.90 18.24
C PHE A 23 -4.90 -6.83 17.28
N LYS A 24 -5.52 -7.95 16.99
CA LYS A 24 -5.09 -8.92 15.98
C LYS A 24 -6.27 -9.22 15.04
N GLU A 25 -5.94 -9.82 13.92
CA GLU A 25 -6.93 -10.41 13.01
C GLU A 25 -7.97 -11.24 13.78
N GLY A 26 -9.25 -10.94 13.56
CA GLY A 26 -10.36 -11.66 14.17
C GLY A 26 -10.76 -11.22 15.58
N ASP A 27 -10.03 -10.29 16.20
CA ASP A 27 -10.43 -9.76 17.50
C ASP A 27 -11.71 -8.92 17.38
N GLU A 28 -12.61 -9.02 18.35
CA GLU A 28 -13.70 -8.07 18.52
C GLU A 28 -13.20 -6.81 19.22
N VAL A 29 -13.62 -5.64 18.70
CA VAL A 29 -13.17 -4.35 19.25
C VAL A 29 -13.83 -4.09 20.60
N PRO A 30 -13.08 -3.90 21.70
CA PRO A 30 -13.64 -3.59 23.02
C PRO A 30 -14.52 -2.34 23.00
N GLY A 31 -15.75 -2.48 23.50
CA GLY A 31 -16.74 -1.40 23.53
C GLY A 31 -17.50 -1.16 22.22
N LEU A 32 -17.19 -1.92 21.16
CA LEU A 32 -17.89 -1.89 19.88
C LEU A 32 -18.35 -3.31 19.51
N PRO A 33 -19.42 -3.82 20.13
CA PRO A 33 -19.87 -5.19 19.90
C PRO A 33 -20.22 -5.45 18.43
N GLY A 34 -19.81 -6.62 17.93
CA GLY A 34 -20.01 -7.04 16.55
C GLY A 34 -19.02 -6.46 15.53
N TRP A 35 -18.09 -5.59 15.93
CA TRP A 35 -17.02 -5.12 15.06
C TRP A 35 -15.77 -5.97 15.18
N ILE A 36 -15.39 -6.63 14.09
CA ILE A 36 -14.25 -7.53 14.00
C ILE A 36 -13.10 -6.86 13.26
N VAL A 37 -11.90 -7.02 13.77
CA VAL A 37 -10.66 -6.51 13.19
C VAL A 37 -10.21 -7.40 12.03
N TYR A 38 -9.90 -6.79 10.89
CA TYR A 38 -9.23 -7.42 9.76
C TYR A 38 -7.92 -6.67 9.49
N GLU A 39 -6.80 -7.38 9.53
CA GLU A 39 -5.51 -6.82 9.14
C GLU A 39 -5.47 -6.62 7.63
N THR A 40 -5.16 -5.40 7.20
CA THR A 40 -5.12 -5.00 5.79
C THR A 40 -3.85 -4.21 5.50
N PRO A 41 -2.66 -4.87 5.61
CA PRO A 41 -1.40 -4.20 5.35
C PRO A 41 -1.27 -3.78 3.88
N GLY A 42 -0.43 -2.76 3.64
CA GLY A 42 -0.10 -2.33 2.28
C GLY A 42 -0.04 -0.81 2.12
N HIS A 43 -1.07 -0.07 2.55
CA HIS A 43 -0.95 1.38 2.72
C HIS A 43 0.03 1.70 3.85
N ALA A 44 -0.15 1.06 5.00
CA ALA A 44 0.78 0.99 6.11
C ALA A 44 0.83 -0.45 6.63
N LEU A 45 1.92 -0.90 7.23
CA LEU A 45 2.08 -2.27 7.70
C LEU A 45 1.06 -2.65 8.78
N GLY A 46 0.79 -1.72 9.69
CA GLY A 46 -0.17 -1.93 10.79
C GLY A 46 -1.60 -1.53 10.44
N HIS A 47 -1.93 -1.36 9.16
CA HIS A 47 -3.28 -0.96 8.78
C HIS A 47 -4.29 -2.06 9.08
N VAL A 48 -5.42 -1.68 9.69
CA VAL A 48 -6.56 -2.56 9.95
C VAL A 48 -7.85 -1.89 9.48
N VAL A 49 -8.84 -2.71 9.17
CA VAL A 49 -10.24 -2.29 8.98
C VAL A 49 -11.12 -2.98 10.00
N LEU A 50 -12.27 -2.41 10.29
CA LEU A 50 -13.24 -3.01 11.18
C LEU A 50 -14.50 -3.35 10.38
N PHE A 51 -14.91 -4.61 10.40
CA PHE A 51 -16.08 -5.11 9.70
C PHE A 51 -17.17 -5.54 10.67
N ARG A 52 -18.41 -5.18 10.36
CA ARG A 52 -19.58 -5.62 11.12
C ARG A 52 -20.50 -6.45 10.21
N GLU A 53 -20.60 -7.75 10.50
CA GLU A 53 -21.34 -8.70 9.67
C GLU A 53 -22.85 -8.43 9.65
N SER A 54 -23.41 -7.94 10.76
CA SER A 54 -24.88 -7.79 10.91
C SER A 54 -25.51 -6.87 9.87
N ASP A 55 -24.77 -5.92 9.31
CA ASP A 55 -25.23 -4.96 8.31
C ASP A 55 -24.25 -4.72 7.15
N GLY A 56 -23.13 -5.44 7.15
CA GLY A 56 -22.09 -5.31 6.12
C GLY A 56 -21.32 -3.99 6.17
N ALA A 57 -21.33 -3.27 7.30
CA ALA A 57 -20.62 -2.02 7.45
C ALA A 57 -19.11 -2.27 7.63
N LEU A 58 -18.29 -1.50 6.90
CA LEU A 58 -16.82 -1.52 7.01
C LEU A 58 -16.29 -0.13 7.38
N ILE A 59 -15.55 -0.02 8.48
CA ILE A 59 -14.69 1.15 8.74
C ILE A 59 -13.36 0.87 8.05
N GLY A 60 -13.16 1.48 6.88
CA GLY A 60 -12.12 1.09 5.92
C GLY A 60 -10.80 1.83 6.07
N GLY A 61 -10.72 2.89 6.90
CA GLY A 61 -9.53 3.75 6.95
C GLY A 61 -9.10 4.19 5.54
N ASP A 62 -7.81 4.08 5.25
CA ASP A 62 -7.25 4.44 3.94
C ASP A 62 -7.07 3.24 3.00
N MET A 63 -7.63 2.06 3.36
CA MET A 63 -7.54 0.88 2.50
C MET A 63 -8.31 1.05 1.20
N LEU A 64 -9.50 1.66 1.27
CA LEU A 64 -10.37 1.89 0.12
C LEU A 64 -10.92 3.32 0.14
N LEU A 65 -10.53 4.12 -0.85
CA LEU A 65 -10.91 5.53 -0.99
C LEU A 65 -11.62 5.75 -2.33
N GLN A 66 -12.71 6.53 -2.33
CA GLN A 66 -13.57 6.73 -3.50
C GLN A 66 -12.81 7.30 -4.71
N HIS A 67 -12.01 8.34 -4.51
CA HIS A 67 -11.45 9.15 -5.60
C HIS A 67 -9.95 8.94 -5.83
N VAL A 68 -9.22 8.44 -4.84
CA VAL A 68 -7.77 8.23 -4.91
C VAL A 68 -7.43 6.78 -4.58
N SER A 69 -6.30 6.30 -5.07
CA SER A 69 -5.74 5.03 -4.65
C SER A 69 -4.81 5.28 -3.46
N PRO A 70 -4.89 4.50 -2.39
CA PRO A 70 -3.91 4.60 -1.32
C PRO A 70 -2.51 4.32 -1.88
N ASN A 71 -1.53 5.14 -1.48
CA ASN A 71 -0.14 4.92 -1.86
C ASN A 71 0.45 3.80 -0.99
N PRO A 72 1.08 2.79 -1.58
CA PRO A 72 1.84 1.80 -0.82
C PRO A 72 3.10 2.46 -0.24
N ILE A 73 3.13 2.67 1.06
CA ILE A 73 4.25 3.33 1.73
C ILE A 73 5.43 2.36 1.85
N ILE A 74 6.64 2.82 1.49
CA ILE A 74 7.86 2.05 1.75
C ILE A 74 8.18 2.15 3.24
N GLU A 75 8.16 1.02 3.90
CA GLU A 75 8.58 0.90 5.28
C GLU A 75 9.92 0.13 5.38
N PRO A 76 10.75 0.41 6.39
CA PRO A 76 11.97 -0.35 6.60
C PRO A 76 11.66 -1.79 6.97
N PRO A 77 12.64 -2.72 6.84
CA PRO A 77 12.49 -4.06 7.36
C PRO A 77 12.13 -4.05 8.85
N LEU A 78 11.25 -4.97 9.26
CA LEU A 78 10.89 -5.14 10.68
C LEU A 78 12.07 -5.70 11.49
N GLU A 79 12.92 -6.50 10.86
CA GLU A 79 14.14 -7.06 11.44
C GLU A 79 15.37 -6.38 10.84
N GLU A 80 16.46 -6.25 11.63
CA GLU A 80 17.65 -5.47 11.26
C GLU A 80 18.31 -5.91 9.94
N ASN A 81 18.21 -7.19 9.58
CA ASN A 81 18.74 -7.75 8.32
C ASN A 81 17.65 -8.37 7.45
N GLY A 82 16.39 -8.03 7.69
CA GLY A 82 15.26 -8.53 6.93
C GLY A 82 15.09 -7.86 5.57
N GLU A 83 14.27 -8.46 4.72
CA GLU A 83 13.80 -7.78 3.53
C GLU A 83 12.74 -6.73 3.88
N ARG A 84 12.73 -5.60 3.14
CA ARG A 84 11.65 -4.64 3.29
C ARG A 84 10.32 -5.25 2.87
N PRO A 85 9.22 -4.84 3.51
CA PRO A 85 7.88 -5.23 3.11
C PRO A 85 7.59 -4.84 1.66
N LYS A 86 6.87 -5.71 0.95
CA LYS A 86 6.42 -5.45 -0.43
C LYS A 86 5.00 -4.85 -0.39
N SER A 87 4.92 -3.58 0.00
CA SER A 87 3.66 -2.90 0.34
C SER A 87 2.58 -3.00 -0.73
N GLN A 88 2.96 -2.95 -2.04
CA GLN A 88 1.98 -3.09 -3.13
C GLN A 88 1.37 -4.50 -3.20
N LEU A 89 2.18 -5.53 -2.98
CA LEU A 89 1.68 -6.91 -2.99
C LEU A 89 0.73 -7.11 -1.81
N MET A 90 1.12 -6.64 -0.62
CA MET A 90 0.27 -6.67 0.57
C MET A 90 -1.03 -5.90 0.37
N LEU A 91 -0.98 -4.73 -0.28
CA LEU A 91 -2.17 -3.94 -0.60
C LEU A 91 -3.13 -4.70 -1.52
N ASN A 92 -2.59 -5.34 -2.56
CA ASN A 92 -3.40 -6.13 -3.48
C ASN A 92 -4.05 -7.33 -2.77
N ASP A 93 -3.27 -8.06 -1.94
CA ASP A 93 -3.78 -9.20 -1.16
C ASP A 93 -4.87 -8.73 -0.16
N SER A 94 -4.70 -7.57 0.46
CA SER A 94 -5.69 -6.96 1.35
C SER A 94 -6.98 -6.59 0.61
N LEU A 95 -6.88 -6.02 -0.59
CA LEU A 95 -8.07 -5.72 -1.42
C LEU A 95 -8.80 -6.98 -1.85
N GLU A 96 -8.10 -8.03 -2.28
CA GLU A 96 -8.70 -9.33 -2.62
C GLU A 96 -9.35 -10.00 -1.40
N LYS A 97 -8.76 -9.85 -0.21
CA LYS A 97 -9.36 -10.31 1.05
C LYS A 97 -10.69 -9.60 1.34
N LEU A 98 -10.75 -8.29 1.16
CA LEU A 98 -11.98 -7.52 1.37
C LEU A 98 -13.12 -7.94 0.44
N LYS A 99 -12.84 -8.34 -0.80
CA LYS A 99 -13.85 -8.89 -1.74
C LYS A 99 -14.55 -10.16 -1.23
N GLN A 100 -13.96 -10.85 -0.25
CA GLN A 100 -14.58 -12.05 0.32
C GLN A 100 -15.62 -11.72 1.42
N LEU A 101 -15.69 -10.44 1.84
CA LEU A 101 -16.61 -9.99 2.88
C LEU A 101 -17.88 -9.43 2.23
N PRO A 102 -19.08 -9.69 2.78
CA PRO A 102 -20.33 -9.12 2.28
C PRO A 102 -20.48 -7.65 2.68
N ILE A 103 -19.63 -6.79 2.14
CA ILE A 103 -19.58 -5.38 2.48
C ILE A 103 -20.71 -4.63 1.77
N SER A 104 -21.59 -3.98 2.53
CA SER A 104 -22.68 -3.14 2.00
C SER A 104 -22.30 -1.66 1.90
N ALA A 105 -21.45 -1.17 2.81
CA ALA A 105 -20.98 0.20 2.82
C ALA A 105 -19.61 0.34 3.48
N VAL A 106 -18.74 1.18 2.89
CA VAL A 106 -17.42 1.50 3.45
C VAL A 106 -17.40 2.93 3.94
N TYR A 107 -17.08 3.09 5.21
CA TYR A 107 -16.73 4.36 5.86
C TYR A 107 -15.24 4.58 5.70
N ALA A 108 -14.87 5.29 4.64
CA ALA A 108 -13.47 5.56 4.31
C ALA A 108 -12.84 6.60 5.26
N GLY A 109 -11.51 6.58 5.40
CA GLY A 109 -10.78 7.58 6.18
C GLY A 109 -10.88 8.98 5.59
N HIS A 110 -11.07 9.09 4.28
CA HIS A 110 -11.24 10.33 3.53
C HIS A 110 -12.32 10.19 2.45
N GLY A 111 -13.08 11.27 2.22
CA GLY A 111 -14.07 11.34 1.15
C GLY A 111 -15.43 10.75 1.52
N ASP A 112 -16.16 10.32 0.52
CA ASP A 112 -17.56 9.90 0.64
C ASP A 112 -17.70 8.42 1.04
N LEU A 113 -18.89 8.04 1.47
CA LEU A 113 -19.29 6.65 1.66
C LEU A 113 -19.22 5.89 0.34
N ILE A 114 -18.78 4.63 0.40
CA ILE A 114 -18.66 3.75 -0.76
C ILE A 114 -19.71 2.64 -0.63
N PHE A 115 -20.66 2.59 -1.57
CA PHE A 115 -21.75 1.61 -1.60
C PHE A 115 -21.50 0.46 -2.59
N ASP A 116 -20.52 0.56 -3.44
CA ASP A 116 -20.10 -0.48 -4.37
C ASP A 116 -18.59 -0.73 -4.24
N PRO A 117 -18.18 -1.37 -3.12
CA PRO A 117 -16.76 -1.63 -2.86
C PRO A 117 -16.15 -2.62 -3.86
N ASP A 118 -16.89 -3.62 -4.33
CA ASP A 118 -16.36 -4.65 -5.24
C ASP A 118 -15.92 -4.05 -6.57
N THR A 119 -16.79 -3.28 -7.21
CA THR A 119 -16.45 -2.57 -8.46
C THR A 119 -15.27 -1.61 -8.25
N LEU A 120 -15.22 -0.93 -7.10
CA LEU A 120 -14.11 -0.03 -6.79
C LEU A 120 -12.79 -0.79 -6.59
N ILE A 121 -12.80 -1.92 -5.89
CA ILE A 121 -11.63 -2.78 -5.68
C ILE A 121 -11.12 -3.29 -7.04
N GLU A 122 -11.98 -3.81 -7.89
CA GLU A 122 -11.61 -4.28 -9.24
C GLU A 122 -10.96 -3.16 -10.06
N LYS A 123 -11.54 -1.98 -10.03
CA LYS A 123 -10.97 -0.80 -10.68
C LYS A 123 -9.60 -0.44 -10.12
N ARG A 124 -9.39 -0.55 -8.81
CA ARG A 124 -8.10 -0.29 -8.17
C ARG A 124 -7.03 -1.29 -8.61
N LEU A 125 -7.35 -2.58 -8.55
CA LEU A 125 -6.45 -3.66 -8.98
C LEU A 125 -6.10 -3.55 -10.47
N ALA A 126 -7.08 -3.31 -11.33
CA ALA A 126 -6.86 -3.09 -12.76
C ALA A 126 -5.98 -1.85 -13.04
N SER A 127 -6.22 -0.75 -12.33
CA SER A 127 -5.42 0.48 -12.45
C SER A 127 -3.96 0.25 -11.99
N GLN A 128 -3.75 -0.50 -10.93
CA GLN A 128 -2.43 -0.90 -10.44
C GLN A 128 -1.68 -1.73 -11.47
N HIS A 129 -2.35 -2.77 -12.02
CA HIS A 129 -1.79 -3.58 -13.10
C HIS A 129 -1.40 -2.71 -14.31
N GLY A 130 -2.29 -1.81 -14.73
CA GLY A 130 -2.03 -0.91 -15.87
C GLY A 130 -0.81 0.00 -15.65
N ARG A 131 -0.61 0.52 -14.43
CA ARG A 131 0.59 1.30 -14.08
C ARG A 131 1.85 0.44 -14.13
N ALA A 132 1.81 -0.77 -13.63
CA ALA A 132 2.94 -1.69 -13.70
C ALA A 132 3.31 -2.03 -15.15
N MET A 133 2.32 -2.31 -16.00
CA MET A 133 2.56 -2.57 -17.43
C MET A 133 3.17 -1.35 -18.15
N ARG A 134 2.80 -0.14 -17.77
CA ARG A 134 3.45 1.07 -18.29
C ARG A 134 4.94 1.15 -17.90
N VAL A 135 5.27 0.79 -16.65
CA VAL A 135 6.69 0.67 -16.22
C VAL A 135 7.42 -0.38 -17.02
N ARG A 136 6.81 -1.54 -17.25
CA ARG A 136 7.39 -2.59 -18.09
C ARG A 136 7.70 -2.07 -19.50
N SER A 137 6.76 -1.40 -20.16
CA SER A 137 6.99 -0.82 -21.51
C SER A 137 8.17 0.16 -21.53
N MET A 138 8.34 0.98 -20.47
CA MET A 138 9.52 1.85 -20.36
C MET A 138 10.82 1.07 -20.23
N LEU A 139 10.81 -0.10 -19.58
CA LEU A 139 11.98 -0.97 -19.46
C LEU A 139 12.25 -1.77 -20.74
N GLU A 140 11.25 -2.00 -21.60
CA GLU A 140 11.42 -2.54 -22.95
C GLU A 140 12.14 -1.56 -23.87
N GLU A 141 11.89 -0.26 -23.70
CA GLU A 141 12.58 0.80 -24.46
C GLU A 141 14.03 0.98 -23.98
N GLU A 142 14.26 0.99 -22.67
CA GLU A 142 15.58 1.23 -22.09
C GLU A 142 15.69 0.62 -20.68
N PRO A 143 16.67 -0.28 -20.47
CA PRO A 143 16.99 -0.76 -19.13
C PRO A 143 17.26 0.41 -18.18
N SER A 144 16.65 0.40 -17.01
CA SER A 144 16.68 1.57 -16.12
C SER A 144 16.68 1.17 -14.63
N THR A 145 17.18 2.06 -13.80
CA THR A 145 17.01 1.98 -12.34
C THR A 145 15.62 2.41 -11.95
N VAL A 146 15.19 2.05 -10.72
CA VAL A 146 13.90 2.52 -10.15
C VAL A 146 13.83 4.05 -10.15
N PHE A 147 14.94 4.73 -9.84
CA PHE A 147 14.97 6.19 -9.78
C PHE A 147 14.79 6.83 -11.16
N GLN A 148 15.42 6.29 -12.21
CA GLN A 148 15.24 6.79 -13.58
C GLN A 148 13.79 6.64 -14.04
N ILE A 149 13.14 5.50 -13.74
CA ILE A 149 11.72 5.33 -14.03
C ILE A 149 10.85 6.28 -13.20
N CYS A 150 11.17 6.50 -11.93
CA CYS A 150 10.48 7.49 -11.09
C CYS A 150 10.53 8.90 -11.72
N GLN A 151 11.66 9.31 -12.25
CA GLN A 151 11.81 10.59 -12.93
C GLN A 151 10.95 10.68 -14.22
N LYS A 152 10.88 9.59 -15.00
CA LYS A 152 10.06 9.50 -16.22
C LYS A 152 8.55 9.51 -15.88
N LEU A 153 8.14 8.83 -14.80
CA LEU A 153 6.73 8.78 -14.37
C LEU A 153 6.23 10.09 -13.75
N PHE A 154 7.08 10.77 -12.98
CA PHE A 154 6.71 11.93 -12.17
C PHE A 154 7.60 13.16 -12.42
N PRO A 155 7.79 13.62 -13.70
CA PRO A 155 8.81 14.61 -14.05
C PRO A 155 8.67 15.94 -13.30
N HIS A 156 7.45 16.32 -12.93
CA HIS A 156 7.16 17.61 -12.28
C HIS A 156 7.02 17.52 -10.75
N VAL A 157 6.87 16.30 -10.21
CA VAL A 157 6.50 16.07 -8.80
C VAL A 157 7.62 15.41 -8.01
N TYR A 158 8.44 14.56 -8.65
CA TYR A 158 9.42 13.72 -7.94
C TYR A 158 10.37 14.50 -7.02
N LYS A 159 10.80 15.72 -7.42
CA LYS A 159 11.70 16.55 -6.59
C LYS A 159 11.04 17.05 -5.31
N LYS A 160 9.73 17.29 -5.34
CA LYS A 160 8.97 17.83 -4.19
C LYS A 160 8.44 16.74 -3.27
N GLN A 161 8.17 15.55 -3.81
CA GLN A 161 7.54 14.44 -3.10
C GLN A 161 8.28 13.13 -3.37
N ILE A 162 9.61 13.15 -3.23
CA ILE A 162 10.47 12.01 -3.59
C ILE A 162 10.06 10.73 -2.85
N GLY A 163 9.71 10.81 -1.58
CA GLY A 163 9.29 9.65 -0.79
C GLY A 163 8.07 8.95 -1.38
N LEU A 164 7.03 9.72 -1.71
CA LEU A 164 5.78 9.19 -2.27
C LEU A 164 5.96 8.67 -3.70
N THR A 165 6.64 9.44 -4.57
CA THR A 165 6.83 9.05 -5.97
C THR A 165 7.77 7.85 -6.11
N LEU A 166 8.80 7.75 -5.26
CA LEU A 166 9.69 6.60 -5.22
C LEU A 166 8.99 5.36 -4.66
N SER A 167 8.17 5.51 -3.62
CA SER A 167 7.31 4.43 -3.08
C SER A 167 6.40 3.87 -4.17
N GLU A 168 5.67 4.74 -4.84
CA GLU A 168 4.76 4.36 -5.93
C GLU A 168 5.52 3.63 -7.06
N THR A 169 6.69 4.15 -7.45
CA THR A 169 7.50 3.52 -8.51
C THR A 169 8.02 2.16 -8.08
N LEU A 170 8.63 2.06 -6.90
CA LEU A 170 9.20 0.81 -6.39
C LEU A 170 8.13 -0.28 -6.23
N ALA A 171 6.92 0.13 -5.85
CA ALA A 171 5.75 -0.73 -5.77
C ALA A 171 5.43 -1.43 -7.10
N GLN A 172 5.57 -0.73 -8.24
CA GLN A 172 5.36 -1.31 -9.56
C GLN A 172 6.46 -2.33 -9.90
N PHE A 173 7.71 -2.06 -9.52
CA PHE A 173 8.81 -3.03 -9.71
C PHE A 173 8.59 -4.28 -8.88
N ASP A 174 8.14 -4.18 -7.62
CA ASP A 174 7.81 -5.34 -6.79
C ASP A 174 6.74 -6.20 -7.43
N TYR A 175 5.69 -5.56 -7.96
CA TYR A 175 4.63 -6.26 -8.68
C TYR A 175 5.17 -6.98 -9.93
N LEU A 176 5.95 -6.31 -10.77
CA LEU A 176 6.50 -6.89 -12.00
C LEU A 176 7.50 -8.01 -11.72
N LEU A 177 8.33 -7.88 -10.68
CA LEU A 177 9.23 -8.95 -10.22
C LEU A 177 8.45 -10.17 -9.74
N LYS A 178 7.37 -9.97 -8.98
CA LYS A 178 6.49 -11.05 -8.50
C LYS A 178 5.82 -11.80 -9.65
N GLN A 179 5.48 -11.09 -10.73
CA GLN A 179 4.89 -11.66 -11.94
C GLN A 179 5.94 -12.26 -12.92
N ASP A 180 7.22 -12.20 -12.57
CA ASP A 180 8.33 -12.64 -13.42
C ASP A 180 8.41 -11.92 -14.80
N LEU A 181 7.92 -10.67 -14.85
CA LEU A 181 7.88 -9.85 -16.07
C LEU A 181 9.13 -8.99 -16.28
N ILE A 182 9.92 -8.80 -15.24
CA ILE A 182 11.20 -8.10 -15.27
C ILE A 182 12.27 -8.85 -14.47
N LYS A 183 13.53 -8.50 -14.70
CA LYS A 183 14.67 -8.96 -13.89
C LYS A 183 15.55 -7.78 -13.51
N GLY A 184 16.27 -7.89 -12.39
CA GLY A 184 17.24 -6.89 -11.94
C GLY A 184 18.65 -7.47 -11.93
N GLU A 185 19.63 -6.66 -12.31
CA GLU A 185 21.05 -7.00 -12.28
C GLU A 185 21.82 -5.95 -11.46
N ASN A 186 22.66 -6.42 -10.53
CA ASN A 186 23.49 -5.53 -9.71
C ASN A 186 24.61 -4.93 -10.55
N THR A 187 24.75 -3.61 -10.50
CA THR A 187 25.84 -2.87 -11.14
C THR A 187 26.56 -2.01 -10.08
N LYS A 188 27.64 -1.33 -10.49
CA LYS A 188 28.36 -0.39 -9.62
C LYS A 188 27.49 0.83 -9.21
N GLU A 189 26.48 1.15 -10.01
CA GLU A 189 25.59 2.30 -9.83
C GLU A 189 24.25 1.92 -9.17
N GLY A 190 24.06 0.63 -8.84
CA GLY A 190 22.83 0.09 -8.25
C GLY A 190 22.22 -1.01 -9.10
N ILE A 191 20.95 -1.31 -8.87
CA ILE A 191 20.23 -2.34 -9.61
C ILE A 191 19.65 -1.73 -10.89
N ILE A 192 19.99 -2.29 -12.04
CA ILE A 192 19.37 -1.99 -13.33
C ILE A 192 18.36 -3.09 -13.65
N TYR A 193 17.18 -2.69 -14.09
CA TYR A 193 16.08 -3.59 -14.40
C TYR A 193 15.83 -3.67 -15.90
N PHE A 194 15.44 -4.85 -16.34
CA PHE A 194 15.19 -5.22 -17.73
C PHE A 194 13.80 -5.87 -17.83
N SER A 195 13.07 -5.58 -18.90
CA SER A 195 11.90 -6.38 -19.28
C SER A 195 12.32 -7.80 -19.70
N LYS A 196 11.50 -8.78 -19.39
CA LYS A 196 11.61 -10.15 -19.90
C LYS A 196 10.71 -10.36 -21.11
#